data_85bf9600e87dffb7f7df5838224d78eb
#
_entry.id   85bf9600e87dffb7f7df5838224d78eb
#
_cell.length_a   1.000
_cell.length_b   1.000
_cell.length_c   1.000
_cell.angle_alpha   90.00
_cell.angle_beta   90.00
_cell.angle_gamma   90.00
#
_symmetry.space_group_name_H-M   'P 1'
#
loop_
_entity.id
_entity.type
_entity.pdbx_description
1 polymer ?
#
loop_
_entity_poly.entity_id
_entity_poly.type
_entity_poly.pdbx_seq_one_letter_code
_entity_poly.pdbx_strand_id
1 'polypeptide(L)'
;MRLGFARASALALLPLLAITSVQAQTPGEVNIYSYRQPYLIEPLLKEFTQETGIKVNVIFAEKGLIERIQAEGRNSPADVLLTVDIGNLTQATAAGIGQPISSPTLEAEIPAAYRAEDGQWFGLTRRARVIYASKERVKQDSITYEELADPKWRGKICTRSGQHPYNVALIASMIAHHGEAWTEEWLKGVKANLAHKPAGNDRLQVKGVYAGECDLALGNTYYMGAMLTDEKEPEQKAWAESVNILFPNSSDRGTHINVSGAVVAKYAPHQENAVKLVEFLASDKGQEMYAEVNHEYPVKEGVSWSPLVKSWGDFKPDPISLNEVAALRKKASELVDKVGFDDGPSS
;
A
#
# COMPACT_ATOMS: atom_id res chain seq x y z
N MET A 1 37.92 8.19 96.36
CA MET A 1 36.65 7.78 95.85
C MET A 1 36.26 8.73 94.74
N ARG A 2 36.50 8.38 93.48
CA ARG A 2 36.14 9.17 92.27
C ARG A 2 35.30 8.34 91.37
N LEU A 3 34.04 8.68 91.24
CA LEU A 3 33.12 8.06 90.27
C LEU A 3 33.36 8.64 88.90
N GLY A 4 33.62 7.78 87.95
CA GLY A 4 33.74 8.13 86.51
C GLY A 4 32.37 7.88 85.87
N PHE A 5 31.81 8.90 85.21
CA PHE A 5 30.64 8.81 84.33
C PHE A 5 31.05 8.45 82.93
N ALA A 6 30.65 7.32 82.43
CA ALA A 6 30.76 6.92 81.09
C ALA A 6 29.61 7.54 80.27
N ARG A 7 29.93 8.35 79.26
CA ARG A 7 28.98 8.86 78.26
C ARG A 7 28.88 7.86 77.10
N ALA A 8 27.73 7.28 76.92
CA ALA A 8 27.42 6.48 75.74
C ALA A 8 26.92 7.41 74.64
N SER A 9 27.68 7.49 73.52
CA SER A 9 27.24 8.20 72.30
C SER A 9 26.49 7.22 71.40
N ALA A 10 25.18 7.46 71.24
CA ALA A 10 24.34 6.73 70.29
C ALA A 10 24.57 7.33 68.87
N LEU A 11 25.16 6.58 67.97
CA LEU A 11 25.23 6.89 66.56
C LEU A 11 23.87 6.52 65.91
N ALA A 12 23.10 7.51 65.50
CA ALA A 12 21.91 7.30 64.69
C ALA A 12 22.30 7.07 63.23
N LEU A 13 22.14 5.84 62.72
CA LEU A 13 22.22 5.52 61.29
C LEU A 13 20.92 6.01 60.64
N LEU A 14 20.99 7.07 59.81
CA LEU A 14 19.94 7.45 58.87
C LEU A 14 20.02 6.55 57.61
N PRO A 15 18.94 5.90 57.20
CA PRO A 15 18.94 5.19 55.94
C PRO A 15 18.93 6.18 54.77
N LEU A 16 19.96 6.16 53.93
CA LEU A 16 20.04 6.87 52.65
C LEU A 16 19.04 6.20 51.70
N LEU A 17 17.86 6.79 51.53
CA LEU A 17 16.92 6.43 50.45
C LEU A 17 17.55 6.87 49.12
N ALA A 18 18.11 5.93 48.38
CA ALA A 18 18.52 6.13 47.01
C ALA A 18 17.26 6.34 46.13
N ILE A 19 16.97 7.61 45.82
CA ILE A 19 15.97 7.96 44.79
C ILE A 19 16.58 7.60 43.46
N THR A 20 16.27 6.43 42.93
CA THR A 20 16.52 6.11 41.51
C THR A 20 15.59 6.97 40.67
N SER A 21 16.13 8.09 40.18
CA SER A 21 15.48 8.85 39.12
C SER A 21 15.34 7.94 37.89
N VAL A 22 14.13 7.45 37.64
CA VAL A 22 13.76 6.90 36.33
C VAL A 22 13.86 8.06 35.35
N GLN A 23 14.98 8.11 34.66
CA GLN A 23 15.18 9.06 33.58
C GLN A 23 14.21 8.59 32.47
N ALA A 24 13.08 9.29 32.31
CA ALA A 24 12.21 9.11 31.15
C ALA A 24 13.08 9.38 29.92
N GLN A 25 13.40 8.34 29.17
CA GLN A 25 14.06 8.49 27.88
C GLN A 25 13.18 9.42 27.06
N THR A 26 13.75 10.54 26.60
CA THR A 26 13.07 11.43 25.67
C THR A 26 12.68 10.58 24.45
N PRO A 27 11.41 10.51 24.09
CA PRO A 27 11.01 9.78 22.90
C PRO A 27 11.81 10.33 21.72
N GLY A 28 12.51 9.45 21.02
CA GLY A 28 13.37 9.82 19.89
C GLY A 28 12.55 10.26 18.69
N GLU A 29 13.15 10.15 17.51
CA GLU A 29 12.48 10.43 16.25
C GLU A 29 12.53 9.22 15.31
N VAL A 30 11.74 9.26 14.23
CA VAL A 30 11.80 8.33 13.10
C VAL A 30 11.67 9.11 11.80
N ASN A 31 12.52 8.82 10.84
CA ASN A 31 12.59 9.50 9.54
C ASN A 31 12.04 8.58 8.46
N ILE A 32 11.02 9.03 7.77
CA ILE A 32 10.30 8.26 6.76
C ILE A 32 10.56 8.84 5.38
N TYR A 33 10.97 8.00 4.45
CA TYR A 33 10.91 8.28 3.01
C TYR A 33 9.65 7.61 2.46
N SER A 34 8.73 8.38 1.88
CA SER A 34 7.39 7.92 1.53
C SER A 34 7.06 8.14 0.06
N TYR A 35 6.72 7.06 -0.65
CA TYR A 35 6.01 7.12 -1.93
C TYR A 35 4.50 7.32 -1.75
N ARG A 36 4.00 7.15 -0.52
CA ARG A 36 2.60 7.35 -0.19
C ARG A 36 2.32 8.83 0.00
N GLN A 37 1.24 9.31 -0.61
CA GLN A 37 0.80 10.69 -0.52
C GLN A 37 0.60 11.13 0.95
N PRO A 38 1.00 12.36 1.32
CA PRO A 38 0.94 12.83 2.70
C PRO A 38 -0.44 12.65 3.34
N TYR A 39 -1.50 13.07 2.67
CA TYR A 39 -2.87 12.99 3.22
C TYR A 39 -3.34 11.56 3.55
N LEU A 40 -2.71 10.53 2.97
CA LEU A 40 -3.03 9.12 3.23
C LEU A 40 -2.27 8.54 4.43
N ILE A 41 -1.17 9.15 4.85
CA ILE A 41 -0.34 8.59 5.91
C ILE A 41 -0.23 9.51 7.13
N GLU A 42 -0.31 10.82 6.97
CA GLU A 42 -0.20 11.78 8.07
C GLU A 42 -1.16 11.53 9.24
N PRO A 43 -2.45 11.15 9.02
CA PRO A 43 -3.33 10.83 10.15
C PRO A 43 -2.80 9.70 11.03
N LEU A 44 -2.26 8.62 10.42
CA LEU A 44 -1.69 7.48 11.13
C LEU A 44 -0.40 7.87 11.86
N LEU A 45 0.46 8.66 11.22
CA LEU A 45 1.71 9.11 11.82
C LEU A 45 1.48 10.07 13.00
N LYS A 46 0.45 10.91 12.90
CA LYS A 46 0.03 11.77 14.01
C LYS A 46 -0.43 10.93 15.20
N GLU A 47 -1.22 9.91 14.96
CA GLU A 47 -1.69 9.00 16.01
C GLU A 47 -0.52 8.25 16.65
N PHE A 48 0.40 7.70 15.85
CA PHE A 48 1.63 7.09 16.35
C PHE A 48 2.42 8.04 17.27
N THR A 49 2.58 9.30 16.85
CA THR A 49 3.27 10.29 17.68
C THR A 49 2.52 10.59 18.98
N GLN A 50 1.18 10.64 18.96
CA GLN A 50 0.37 10.85 20.16
C GLN A 50 0.49 9.70 21.16
N GLU A 51 0.53 8.47 20.70
CA GLU A 51 0.65 7.29 21.57
C GLU A 51 2.05 7.08 22.12
N THR A 52 3.07 7.33 21.31
CA THR A 52 4.45 6.96 21.64
C THR A 52 5.32 8.12 22.09
N GLY A 53 4.93 9.35 21.77
CA GLY A 53 5.76 10.55 21.89
C GLY A 53 6.91 10.62 20.89
N ILE A 54 7.08 9.61 19.99
CA ILE A 54 8.14 9.59 18.97
C ILE A 54 7.80 10.59 17.88
N LYS A 55 8.73 11.52 17.61
CA LYS A 55 8.57 12.49 16.53
C LYS A 55 8.74 11.82 15.18
N VAL A 56 7.84 12.11 14.25
CA VAL A 56 7.91 11.61 12.88
C VAL A 56 8.32 12.71 11.91
N ASN A 57 9.35 12.47 11.10
CA ASN A 57 9.76 13.33 10.01
C ASN A 57 9.53 12.61 8.69
N VAL A 58 8.87 13.25 7.71
CA VAL A 58 8.52 12.63 6.43
C VAL A 58 9.12 13.39 5.26
N ILE A 59 9.75 12.67 4.34
CA ILE A 59 10.09 13.14 3.00
C ILE A 59 9.21 12.37 2.02
N PHE A 60 8.37 13.10 1.29
CA PHE A 60 7.53 12.57 0.23
C PHE A 60 8.16 12.81 -1.14
N ALA A 61 8.15 11.78 -2.00
CA ALA A 61 8.39 11.90 -3.43
C ALA A 61 7.67 10.80 -4.20
N GLU A 62 7.24 11.10 -5.43
CA GLU A 62 6.55 10.12 -6.28
C GLU A 62 7.50 9.06 -6.85
N LYS A 63 8.79 9.34 -6.92
CA LYS A 63 9.85 8.48 -7.46
C LYS A 63 11.23 8.83 -6.90
N GLY A 64 12.19 7.92 -7.06
CA GLY A 64 13.60 8.18 -6.79
C GLY A 64 14.04 8.02 -5.31
N LEU A 65 13.16 7.59 -4.40
CA LEU A 65 13.54 7.44 -2.98
C LEU A 65 14.43 6.22 -2.73
N ILE A 66 14.25 5.13 -3.47
CA ILE A 66 15.12 3.95 -3.39
C ILE A 66 16.54 4.31 -3.81
N GLU A 67 16.66 4.95 -4.97
CA GLU A 67 17.94 5.43 -5.52
C GLU A 67 18.60 6.44 -4.59
N ARG A 68 17.80 7.30 -3.96
CA ARG A 68 18.28 8.26 -2.98
C ARG A 68 18.86 7.59 -1.74
N ILE A 69 18.14 6.65 -1.11
CA ILE A 69 18.66 5.89 0.05
C ILE A 69 19.93 5.14 -0.34
N GLN A 70 19.97 4.55 -1.54
CA GLN A 70 21.15 3.84 -2.05
C GLN A 70 22.36 4.77 -2.22
N ALA A 71 22.15 5.98 -2.79
CA ALA A 71 23.20 6.97 -2.97
C ALA A 71 23.69 7.58 -1.64
N GLU A 72 22.80 7.81 -0.68
CA GLU A 72 23.13 8.29 0.66
C GLU A 72 23.90 7.22 1.46
N GLY A 73 23.66 5.93 1.21
CA GLY A 73 24.36 4.81 1.82
C GLY A 73 24.31 4.84 3.36
N ARG A 74 25.46 4.74 4.01
CA ARG A 74 25.55 4.78 5.49
C ARG A 74 25.19 6.13 6.12
N ASN A 75 25.12 7.17 5.32
CA ASN A 75 24.76 8.53 5.77
C ASN A 75 23.27 8.83 5.55
N SER A 76 22.51 7.87 5.06
CA SER A 76 21.06 8.07 4.87
C SER A 76 20.41 8.34 6.22
N PRO A 77 19.60 9.41 6.34
CA PRO A 77 18.82 9.65 7.54
C PRO A 77 17.54 8.79 7.57
N ALA A 78 17.22 8.07 6.49
CA ALA A 78 16.00 7.29 6.39
C ALA A 78 16.01 6.10 7.36
N ASP A 79 14.95 5.99 8.16
CA ASP A 79 14.68 4.84 9.03
C ASP A 79 13.71 3.86 8.35
N VAL A 80 12.68 4.39 7.67
CA VAL A 80 11.64 3.60 7.00
C VAL A 80 11.39 4.13 5.60
N LEU A 81 11.29 3.22 4.63
CA LEU A 81 10.72 3.48 3.32
C LEU A 81 9.29 2.97 3.29
N LEU A 82 8.31 3.86 3.09
CA LEU A 82 6.91 3.50 2.84
C LEU A 82 6.65 3.45 1.34
N THR A 83 6.09 2.34 0.89
CA THR A 83 5.82 2.09 -0.54
C THR A 83 4.34 1.95 -0.84
N VAL A 84 4.00 2.01 -2.12
CA VAL A 84 2.61 1.92 -2.59
C VAL A 84 2.34 0.67 -3.43
N ASP A 85 3.33 -0.17 -3.70
CA ASP A 85 3.13 -1.44 -4.40
C ASP A 85 4.25 -2.47 -4.12
N ILE A 86 3.97 -3.73 -4.45
CA ILE A 86 4.93 -4.83 -4.30
C ILE A 86 6.21 -4.62 -5.12
N GLY A 87 6.12 -3.95 -6.28
CA GLY A 87 7.30 -3.68 -7.10
C GLY A 87 8.31 -2.78 -6.41
N ASN A 88 7.86 -1.76 -5.67
CA ASN A 88 8.75 -0.93 -4.87
C ASN A 88 9.36 -1.71 -3.71
N LEU A 89 8.60 -2.60 -3.04
CA LEU A 89 9.11 -3.42 -1.94
C LEU A 89 10.23 -4.35 -2.42
N THR A 90 10.01 -5.07 -3.52
CA THR A 90 11.02 -5.97 -4.09
C THR A 90 12.20 -5.22 -4.72
N GLN A 91 11.99 -4.04 -5.30
CA GLN A 91 13.05 -3.18 -5.78
C GLN A 91 13.95 -2.70 -4.62
N ALA A 92 13.37 -2.31 -3.49
CA ALA A 92 14.11 -1.92 -2.30
C ALA A 92 14.99 -3.07 -1.77
N THR A 93 14.44 -4.29 -1.73
CA THR A 93 15.18 -5.51 -1.37
C THR A 93 16.33 -5.76 -2.35
N ALA A 94 16.06 -5.74 -3.66
CA ALA A 94 17.07 -5.97 -4.71
C ALA A 94 18.17 -4.89 -4.71
N ALA A 95 17.84 -3.65 -4.36
CA ALA A 95 18.80 -2.55 -4.19
C ALA A 95 19.63 -2.66 -2.90
N GLY A 96 19.30 -3.61 -2.02
CA GLY A 96 20.02 -3.84 -0.76
C GLY A 96 19.93 -2.67 0.23
N ILE A 97 18.85 -1.87 0.15
CA ILE A 97 18.63 -0.71 1.03
C ILE A 97 17.84 -1.05 2.29
N GLY A 98 17.23 -2.24 2.35
CA GLY A 98 16.55 -2.76 3.52
C GLY A 98 17.42 -3.64 4.38
N GLN A 99 16.94 -3.92 5.60
CA GLN A 99 17.51 -4.93 6.50
C GLN A 99 16.42 -5.89 6.97
N PRO A 100 16.77 -7.16 7.25
CA PRO A 100 15.85 -8.09 7.87
C PRO A 100 15.45 -7.63 9.26
N ILE A 101 14.16 -7.68 9.56
CA ILE A 101 13.60 -7.41 10.88
C ILE A 101 12.91 -8.68 11.38
N SER A 102 13.33 -9.14 12.54
CA SER A 102 12.65 -10.19 13.30
C SER A 102 11.80 -9.52 14.37
N SER A 103 10.49 -9.58 14.23
CA SER A 103 9.52 -9.08 15.20
C SER A 103 8.38 -10.08 15.34
N PRO A 104 8.24 -10.74 16.50
CA PRO A 104 7.11 -11.62 16.75
C PRO A 104 5.76 -10.92 16.58
N THR A 105 5.70 -9.62 16.88
CA THR A 105 4.50 -8.80 16.64
C THR A 105 4.16 -8.73 15.15
N LEU A 106 5.11 -8.35 14.30
CA LEU A 106 4.87 -8.28 12.85
C LEU A 106 4.55 -9.64 12.23
N GLU A 107 5.16 -10.71 12.75
CA GLU A 107 4.89 -12.07 12.29
C GLU A 107 3.47 -12.54 12.67
N ALA A 108 2.96 -12.10 13.81
CA ALA A 108 1.61 -12.41 14.27
C ALA A 108 0.54 -11.54 13.56
N GLU A 109 0.86 -10.27 13.30
CA GLU A 109 -0.09 -9.29 12.76
C GLU A 109 -0.22 -9.35 11.23
N ILE A 110 0.85 -9.74 10.52
CA ILE A 110 0.90 -9.74 9.06
C ILE A 110 1.00 -11.17 8.54
N PRO A 111 -0.03 -11.70 7.85
CA PRO A 111 0.02 -13.01 7.24
C PRO A 111 1.24 -13.20 6.33
N ALA A 112 1.78 -14.42 6.27
CA ALA A 112 2.97 -14.75 5.48
C ALA A 112 2.86 -14.36 4.00
N ALA A 113 1.66 -14.37 3.43
CA ALA A 113 1.41 -13.96 2.05
C ALA A 113 1.68 -12.46 1.80
N TYR A 114 1.75 -11.64 2.85
CA TYR A 114 1.91 -10.19 2.79
C TYR A 114 3.19 -9.67 3.43
N ARG A 115 4.19 -10.52 3.64
CA ARG A 115 5.52 -10.14 4.13
C ARG A 115 6.62 -10.95 3.47
N ALA A 116 7.83 -10.41 3.44
CA ALA A 116 8.98 -11.17 2.99
C ALA A 116 9.29 -12.30 3.97
N GLU A 117 9.63 -13.48 3.47
CA GLU A 117 10.03 -14.64 4.29
C GLU A 117 11.27 -14.32 5.13
N ASP A 118 12.19 -13.51 4.59
CA ASP A 118 13.42 -13.07 5.24
C ASP A 118 13.25 -11.78 6.08
N GLY A 119 12.02 -11.27 6.25
CA GLY A 119 11.73 -10.07 7.05
C GLY A 119 12.20 -8.76 6.45
N GLN A 120 12.54 -8.68 5.16
CA GLN A 120 13.02 -7.45 4.55
C GLN A 120 11.93 -6.43 4.18
N TRP A 121 10.66 -6.87 4.06
CA TRP A 121 9.52 -5.98 3.85
C TRP A 121 8.24 -6.54 4.49
N PHE A 122 7.34 -5.62 4.80
CA PHE A 122 6.05 -5.89 5.43
C PHE A 122 4.94 -5.16 4.67
N GLY A 123 3.96 -5.90 4.16
CA GLY A 123 2.74 -5.35 3.61
C GLY A 123 1.84 -4.79 4.71
N LEU A 124 1.28 -3.62 4.51
CA LEU A 124 0.48 -2.91 5.51
C LEU A 124 -0.99 -2.77 5.09
N THR A 125 -1.26 -2.69 3.80
CA THR A 125 -2.63 -2.62 3.27
C THR A 125 -2.74 -3.37 1.95
N ARG A 126 -3.98 -3.77 1.60
CA ARG A 126 -4.31 -4.39 0.32
C ARG A 126 -5.30 -3.51 -0.46
N ARG A 127 -5.26 -3.61 -1.77
CA ARG A 127 -6.30 -3.10 -2.68
C ARG A 127 -6.47 -4.05 -3.85
N ALA A 128 -7.69 -4.10 -4.37
CA ALA A 128 -7.99 -4.84 -5.59
C ALA A 128 -7.92 -3.91 -6.81
N ARG A 129 -7.48 -4.47 -7.95
CA ARG A 129 -7.58 -3.82 -9.26
C ARG A 129 -8.92 -4.22 -9.87
N VAL A 130 -9.87 -3.31 -9.91
CA VAL A 130 -11.28 -3.57 -10.24
C VAL A 130 -11.70 -2.93 -11.55
N ILE A 131 -12.90 -3.28 -12.00
CA ILE A 131 -13.58 -2.62 -13.09
C ILE A 131 -14.69 -1.75 -12.51
N TYR A 132 -14.63 -0.46 -12.78
CA TYR A 132 -15.72 0.47 -12.59
C TYR A 132 -16.62 0.41 -13.82
N ALA A 133 -17.80 -0.16 -13.70
CA ALA A 133 -18.74 -0.38 -14.78
C ALA A 133 -19.88 0.62 -14.70
N SER A 134 -20.25 1.25 -15.82
CA SER A 134 -21.40 2.15 -15.91
C SER A 134 -22.68 1.47 -15.44
N LYS A 135 -23.37 2.04 -14.46
CA LYS A 135 -24.68 1.55 -13.98
C LYS A 135 -25.74 1.53 -15.07
N GLU A 136 -25.66 2.46 -16.00
CA GLU A 136 -26.68 2.62 -17.06
C GLU A 136 -26.42 1.70 -18.25
N ARG A 137 -25.15 1.56 -18.68
CA ARG A 137 -24.79 0.93 -19.95
C ARG A 137 -24.28 -0.51 -19.79
N VAL A 138 -23.79 -0.91 -18.61
CA VAL A 138 -23.31 -2.26 -18.31
C VAL A 138 -24.32 -2.96 -17.42
N LYS A 139 -24.88 -4.08 -17.91
CA LYS A 139 -25.95 -4.82 -17.20
C LYS A 139 -25.46 -6.13 -16.54
N GLN A 140 -24.21 -6.54 -16.82
CA GLN A 140 -23.60 -7.67 -16.14
C GLN A 140 -23.11 -7.27 -14.75
N ASP A 141 -23.16 -8.20 -13.82
CA ASP A 141 -22.75 -8.06 -12.42
C ASP A 141 -21.39 -8.70 -12.13
N SER A 142 -20.82 -9.38 -13.12
CA SER A 142 -19.52 -10.06 -13.04
C SER A 142 -18.73 -9.85 -14.34
N ILE A 143 -17.42 -9.94 -14.23
CA ILE A 143 -16.49 -9.80 -15.36
C ILE A 143 -15.19 -10.56 -15.05
N THR A 144 -14.43 -10.94 -16.09
CA THR A 144 -13.06 -11.41 -15.94
C THR A 144 -12.07 -10.42 -16.58
N TYR A 145 -10.78 -10.48 -16.21
CA TYR A 145 -9.78 -9.69 -16.91
C TYR A 145 -9.62 -10.14 -18.36
N GLU A 146 -9.81 -11.44 -18.62
CA GLU A 146 -9.75 -12.03 -19.96
C GLU A 146 -10.81 -11.41 -20.87
N GLU A 147 -12.00 -11.19 -20.34
CA GLU A 147 -13.14 -10.62 -21.06
C GLU A 147 -12.90 -9.16 -21.53
N LEU A 148 -11.93 -8.44 -20.94
CA LEU A 148 -11.58 -7.08 -21.40
C LEU A 148 -11.06 -7.06 -22.84
N ALA A 149 -10.56 -8.20 -23.36
CA ALA A 149 -10.14 -8.34 -24.75
C ALA A 149 -11.28 -8.72 -25.72
N ASP A 150 -12.50 -8.99 -25.21
CA ASP A 150 -13.65 -9.32 -26.06
C ASP A 150 -14.04 -8.12 -26.94
N PRO A 151 -14.22 -8.31 -28.26
CA PRO A 151 -14.64 -7.25 -29.19
C PRO A 151 -15.95 -6.52 -28.83
N LYS A 152 -16.80 -7.09 -27.97
CA LYS A 152 -18.00 -6.41 -27.47
C LYS A 152 -17.69 -5.11 -26.72
N TRP A 153 -16.46 -4.97 -26.21
CA TRP A 153 -15.98 -3.79 -25.50
C TRP A 153 -15.26 -2.78 -26.37
N ARG A 154 -15.27 -2.96 -27.71
CA ARG A 154 -14.58 -2.04 -28.63
C ARG A 154 -14.99 -0.59 -28.42
N GLY A 155 -13.97 0.27 -28.16
CA GLY A 155 -14.17 1.68 -27.89
C GLY A 155 -14.86 1.99 -26.57
N LYS A 156 -14.84 1.06 -25.59
CA LYS A 156 -15.60 1.17 -24.34
C LYS A 156 -14.77 1.10 -23.07
N ILE A 157 -13.46 0.96 -23.16
CA ILE A 157 -12.57 0.80 -22.01
C ILE A 157 -11.73 2.05 -21.81
N CYS A 158 -11.76 2.61 -20.60
CA CYS A 158 -10.86 3.65 -20.13
C CYS A 158 -9.82 3.08 -19.17
N THR A 159 -8.57 3.47 -19.34
CA THR A 159 -7.48 3.11 -18.42
C THR A 159 -6.38 4.15 -18.44
N ARG A 160 -5.62 4.22 -17.36
CA ARG A 160 -4.36 4.96 -17.31
C ARG A 160 -3.27 4.20 -18.09
N SER A 161 -2.08 4.81 -18.22
CA SER A 161 -0.93 4.21 -18.91
C SER A 161 -0.71 2.74 -18.51
N GLY A 162 -0.43 1.90 -19.51
CA GLY A 162 -0.01 0.52 -19.32
C GLY A 162 1.29 0.40 -18.53
N GLN A 163 2.18 1.40 -18.66
CA GLN A 163 3.45 1.49 -17.92
C GLN A 163 3.27 1.91 -16.46
N HIS A 164 2.06 2.34 -16.05
CA HIS A 164 1.85 2.66 -14.65
C HIS A 164 1.99 1.41 -13.76
N PRO A 165 2.66 1.50 -12.59
CA PRO A 165 2.92 0.36 -11.70
C PRO A 165 1.71 -0.55 -11.43
N TYR A 166 0.49 0.00 -11.35
CA TYR A 166 -0.71 -0.79 -11.09
C TYR A 166 -1.14 -1.65 -12.30
N ASN A 167 -1.02 -1.12 -13.52
CA ASN A 167 -1.31 -1.87 -14.73
C ASN A 167 -0.19 -2.87 -15.04
N VAL A 168 1.08 -2.50 -14.83
CA VAL A 168 2.22 -3.43 -14.94
C VAL A 168 2.04 -4.63 -14.01
N ALA A 169 1.57 -4.41 -12.75
CA ALA A 169 1.32 -5.50 -11.82
C ALA A 169 0.15 -6.41 -12.28
N LEU A 170 -0.93 -5.84 -12.79
CA LEU A 170 -2.03 -6.63 -13.37
C LEU A 170 -1.54 -7.45 -14.58
N ILE A 171 -0.80 -6.83 -15.52
CA ILE A 171 -0.26 -7.53 -16.69
C ILE A 171 0.70 -8.64 -16.26
N ALA A 172 1.53 -8.40 -15.24
CA ALA A 172 2.39 -9.42 -14.67
C ALA A 172 1.60 -10.61 -14.09
N SER A 173 0.46 -10.36 -13.41
CA SER A 173 -0.42 -11.45 -12.95
C SER A 173 -1.04 -12.23 -14.11
N MET A 174 -1.37 -11.56 -15.22
CA MET A 174 -1.87 -12.24 -16.42
C MET A 174 -0.77 -13.11 -17.05
N ILE A 175 0.49 -12.67 -17.08
CA ILE A 175 1.62 -13.49 -17.54
C ILE A 175 1.77 -14.74 -16.66
N ALA A 176 1.65 -14.60 -15.34
CA ALA A 176 1.77 -15.73 -14.42
C ALA A 176 0.68 -16.78 -14.63
N HIS A 177 -0.55 -16.34 -14.91
CA HIS A 177 -1.67 -17.26 -15.13
C HIS A 177 -1.71 -17.87 -16.53
N HIS A 178 -1.32 -17.13 -17.56
CA HIS A 178 -1.58 -17.52 -18.96
C HIS A 178 -0.30 -17.63 -19.81
N GLY A 179 0.83 -17.16 -19.29
CA GLY A 179 2.06 -17.06 -20.05
C GLY A 179 2.14 -15.80 -20.93
N GLU A 180 3.37 -15.50 -21.37
CA GLU A 180 3.70 -14.25 -22.07
C GLU A 180 2.98 -14.12 -23.42
N ALA A 181 2.97 -15.18 -24.24
CA ALA A 181 2.37 -15.13 -25.57
C ALA A 181 0.85 -14.88 -25.54
N TRP A 182 0.15 -15.54 -24.63
CA TRP A 182 -1.28 -15.32 -24.46
C TRP A 182 -1.57 -13.90 -23.95
N THR A 183 -0.77 -13.42 -22.99
CA THR A 183 -0.93 -12.07 -22.42
C THR A 183 -0.66 -10.99 -23.45
N GLU A 184 0.27 -11.20 -24.39
CA GLU A 184 0.50 -10.29 -25.50
C GLU A 184 -0.75 -10.15 -26.38
N GLU A 185 -1.40 -11.27 -26.77
CA GLU A 185 -2.62 -11.23 -27.58
C GLU A 185 -3.79 -10.61 -26.79
N TRP A 186 -3.92 -10.94 -25.52
CA TRP A 186 -4.89 -10.30 -24.63
C TRP A 186 -4.70 -8.79 -24.60
N LEU A 187 -3.46 -8.32 -24.40
CA LEU A 187 -3.14 -6.90 -24.30
C LEU A 187 -3.42 -6.15 -25.63
N LYS A 188 -3.21 -6.81 -26.80
CA LYS A 188 -3.62 -6.30 -28.12
C LYS A 188 -5.15 -6.15 -28.19
N GLY A 189 -5.90 -7.15 -27.69
CA GLY A 189 -7.36 -7.10 -27.63
C GLY A 189 -7.87 -5.98 -26.74
N VAL A 190 -7.31 -5.83 -25.53
CA VAL A 190 -7.64 -4.73 -24.63
C VAL A 190 -7.33 -3.37 -25.26
N LYS A 191 -6.15 -3.22 -25.92
CA LYS A 191 -5.78 -2.01 -26.65
C LYS A 191 -6.81 -1.64 -27.71
N ALA A 192 -7.27 -2.63 -28.49
CA ALA A 192 -8.28 -2.43 -29.52
C ALA A 192 -9.65 -2.00 -28.95
N ASN A 193 -9.91 -2.30 -27.69
CA ASN A 193 -11.14 -1.97 -26.98
C ASN A 193 -11.08 -0.64 -26.21
N LEU A 194 -9.92 0.03 -26.18
CA LEU A 194 -9.80 1.33 -25.54
C LEU A 194 -10.67 2.39 -26.24
N ALA A 195 -11.31 3.24 -25.46
CA ALA A 195 -12.10 4.37 -25.97
C ALA A 195 -11.19 5.48 -26.52
N HIS A 196 -10.02 5.65 -25.90
CA HIS A 196 -9.03 6.67 -26.28
C HIS A 196 -7.64 6.24 -25.79
N LYS A 197 -6.63 7.03 -26.12
CA LYS A 197 -5.27 6.87 -25.63
C LYS A 197 -5.24 6.87 -24.10
N PRO A 198 -4.56 5.89 -23.45
CA PRO A 198 -4.41 5.86 -21.99
C PRO A 198 -3.81 7.16 -21.43
N ALA A 199 -4.44 7.74 -20.43
CA ALA A 199 -4.00 9.00 -19.81
C ALA A 199 -4.56 9.17 -18.40
N GLY A 200 -4.00 10.11 -17.66
CA GLY A 200 -4.52 10.53 -16.35
C GLY A 200 -4.35 9.49 -15.23
N ASN A 201 -5.19 9.61 -14.22
CA ASN A 201 -5.23 8.73 -13.04
C ASN A 201 -6.55 7.95 -12.97
N ASP A 202 -6.68 7.04 -12.00
CA ASP A 202 -7.85 6.16 -11.90
C ASP A 202 -9.19 6.93 -11.72
N ARG A 203 -9.17 8.07 -11.01
CA ARG A 203 -10.37 8.91 -10.85
C ARG A 203 -10.85 9.51 -12.18
N LEU A 204 -9.90 9.92 -13.03
CA LEU A 204 -10.22 10.42 -14.38
C LEU A 204 -10.79 9.33 -15.28
N GLN A 205 -10.44 8.06 -15.07
CA GLN A 205 -11.08 6.96 -15.80
C GLN A 205 -12.55 6.82 -15.41
N VAL A 206 -12.88 6.96 -14.11
CA VAL A 206 -14.29 6.97 -13.65
C VAL A 206 -15.04 8.19 -14.18
N LYS A 207 -14.39 9.36 -14.26
CA LYS A 207 -14.94 10.54 -14.93
C LYS A 207 -15.30 10.25 -16.39
N GLY A 208 -14.44 9.52 -17.13
CA GLY A 208 -14.72 9.10 -18.50
C GLY A 208 -15.97 8.22 -18.61
N VAL A 209 -16.19 7.31 -17.64
CA VAL A 209 -17.43 6.51 -17.57
C VAL A 209 -18.63 7.41 -17.29
N TYR A 210 -18.53 8.33 -16.34
CA TYR A 210 -19.58 9.31 -16.02
C TYR A 210 -19.94 10.16 -17.24
N ALA A 211 -18.94 10.62 -17.99
CA ALA A 211 -19.13 11.45 -19.19
C ALA A 211 -19.63 10.66 -20.42
N GLY A 212 -19.71 9.33 -20.34
CA GLY A 212 -20.12 8.49 -21.45
C GLY A 212 -19.04 8.24 -22.51
N GLU A 213 -17.78 8.57 -22.21
CA GLU A 213 -16.63 8.29 -23.09
C GLU A 213 -16.30 6.80 -23.16
N CYS A 214 -16.53 6.08 -22.08
CA CYS A 214 -16.35 4.62 -21.99
C CYS A 214 -17.42 3.99 -21.07
N ASP A 215 -17.56 2.67 -21.15
CA ASP A 215 -18.52 1.91 -20.34
C ASP A 215 -17.84 1.25 -19.14
N LEU A 216 -16.55 0.93 -19.28
CA LEU A 216 -15.70 0.29 -18.28
C LEU A 216 -14.46 1.13 -18.01
N ALA A 217 -14.02 1.18 -16.75
CA ALA A 217 -12.75 1.76 -16.38
C ALA A 217 -11.97 0.87 -15.41
N LEU A 218 -10.65 0.74 -15.63
CA LEU A 218 -9.78 0.04 -14.68
C LEU A 218 -9.31 0.98 -13.58
N GLY A 219 -9.45 0.55 -12.32
CA GLY A 219 -8.99 1.35 -11.19
C GLY A 219 -8.78 0.51 -9.93
N ASN A 220 -8.18 1.12 -8.91
CA ASN A 220 -8.03 0.50 -7.61
C ASN A 220 -9.23 0.83 -6.72
N THR A 221 -9.62 -0.11 -5.87
CA THR A 221 -10.82 -0.02 -5.02
C THR A 221 -10.89 1.26 -4.18
N TYR A 222 -9.80 1.69 -3.57
CA TYR A 222 -9.77 2.83 -2.66
C TYR A 222 -10.13 4.17 -3.31
N TYR A 223 -10.00 4.30 -4.65
CA TYR A 223 -10.42 5.52 -5.34
C TYR A 223 -11.93 5.73 -5.30
N MET A 224 -12.72 4.65 -5.19
CA MET A 224 -14.18 4.80 -4.95
C MET A 224 -14.43 5.56 -3.65
N GLY A 225 -13.78 5.14 -2.56
CA GLY A 225 -13.90 5.81 -1.27
C GLY A 225 -13.40 7.25 -1.34
N ALA A 226 -12.23 7.47 -1.94
CA ALA A 226 -11.66 8.80 -2.10
C ALA A 226 -12.60 9.76 -2.86
N MET A 227 -13.23 9.31 -3.94
CA MET A 227 -14.19 10.13 -4.70
C MET A 227 -15.50 10.40 -3.94
N LEU A 228 -16.00 9.41 -3.18
CA LEU A 228 -17.25 9.56 -2.42
C LEU A 228 -17.11 10.50 -1.23
N THR A 229 -15.89 10.65 -0.69
CA THR A 229 -15.61 11.43 0.53
C THR A 229 -14.79 12.70 0.27
N ASP A 230 -14.50 13.05 -0.99
CA ASP A 230 -13.73 14.24 -1.32
C ASP A 230 -14.60 15.50 -1.15
N GLU A 231 -14.29 16.30 -0.14
CA GLU A 231 -14.97 17.58 0.12
C GLU A 231 -14.41 18.74 -0.72
N LYS A 232 -13.20 18.58 -1.29
CA LYS A 232 -12.54 19.62 -2.09
C LYS A 232 -12.98 19.60 -3.54
N GLU A 233 -13.28 18.42 -4.06
CA GLU A 233 -13.72 18.18 -5.43
C GLU A 233 -15.05 17.40 -5.43
N PRO A 234 -16.16 18.04 -4.97
CA PRO A 234 -17.43 17.35 -4.71
C PRO A 234 -18.09 16.74 -5.97
N GLU A 235 -17.70 17.18 -7.16
CA GLU A 235 -18.15 16.57 -8.43
C GLU A 235 -17.69 15.11 -8.58
N GLN A 236 -16.61 14.70 -7.94
CA GLN A 236 -16.12 13.32 -7.97
C GLN A 236 -17.12 12.33 -7.37
N LYS A 237 -17.98 12.79 -6.45
CA LYS A 237 -19.06 11.98 -5.90
C LYS A 237 -20.02 11.51 -6.97
N ALA A 238 -20.42 12.41 -7.89
CA ALA A 238 -21.29 12.05 -9.00
C ALA A 238 -20.63 11.05 -9.96
N TRP A 239 -19.30 11.15 -10.17
CA TRP A 239 -18.56 10.15 -10.96
C TRP A 239 -18.61 8.78 -10.29
N ALA A 240 -18.30 8.71 -8.99
CA ALA A 240 -18.33 7.46 -8.22
C ALA A 240 -19.73 6.82 -8.17
N GLU A 241 -20.77 7.65 -8.01
CA GLU A 241 -22.16 7.20 -7.96
C GLU A 241 -22.69 6.66 -9.31
N SER A 242 -22.03 6.99 -10.43
CA SER A 242 -22.41 6.53 -11.77
C SER A 242 -21.95 5.10 -12.11
N VAL A 243 -21.09 4.52 -11.29
CA VAL A 243 -20.48 3.21 -11.56
C VAL A 243 -20.75 2.19 -10.47
N ASN A 244 -20.74 0.91 -10.85
CA ASN A 244 -20.59 -0.22 -9.92
C ASN A 244 -19.14 -0.68 -9.91
N ILE A 245 -18.67 -1.21 -8.78
CA ILE A 245 -17.41 -1.96 -8.70
C ILE A 245 -17.71 -3.40 -9.09
N LEU A 246 -17.02 -3.91 -10.11
CA LEU A 246 -16.97 -5.32 -10.42
C LEU A 246 -15.59 -5.87 -10.03
N PHE A 247 -15.56 -6.96 -9.29
CA PHE A 247 -14.33 -7.66 -8.89
C PHE A 247 -14.03 -8.75 -9.92
N PRO A 248 -13.05 -8.53 -10.85
CA PRO A 248 -12.81 -9.49 -11.90
C PRO A 248 -12.34 -10.84 -11.36
N ASN A 249 -12.76 -11.92 -12.01
CA ASN A 249 -12.39 -13.30 -11.66
C ASN A 249 -12.76 -13.72 -10.22
N SER A 250 -13.64 -13.00 -9.54
CA SER A 250 -14.01 -13.33 -8.14
C SER A 250 -14.66 -14.70 -8.00
N SER A 251 -15.32 -15.19 -9.05
CA SER A 251 -15.96 -16.52 -9.08
C SER A 251 -14.99 -17.65 -9.46
N ASP A 252 -13.80 -17.35 -9.94
CA ASP A 252 -12.81 -18.36 -10.35
C ASP A 252 -11.49 -18.24 -9.56
N ARG A 253 -10.40 -17.74 -10.17
CA ARG A 253 -9.09 -17.64 -9.51
C ARG A 253 -8.98 -16.51 -8.49
N GLY A 254 -9.83 -15.52 -8.57
CA GLY A 254 -9.82 -14.35 -7.69
C GLY A 254 -9.33 -13.06 -8.37
N THR A 255 -9.66 -11.94 -7.76
CA THR A 255 -9.31 -10.60 -8.23
C THR A 255 -7.87 -10.27 -7.90
N HIS A 256 -7.13 -9.72 -8.88
CA HIS A 256 -5.75 -9.24 -8.66
C HIS A 256 -5.70 -8.20 -7.54
N ILE A 257 -4.80 -8.44 -6.59
CA ILE A 257 -4.51 -7.53 -5.47
C ILE A 257 -3.07 -7.03 -5.53
N ASN A 258 -2.85 -5.90 -4.87
CA ASN A 258 -1.51 -5.38 -4.60
C ASN A 258 -1.46 -4.86 -3.16
N VAL A 259 -0.25 -4.60 -2.65
CA VAL A 259 -0.04 -4.16 -1.28
C VAL A 259 0.73 -2.84 -1.24
N SER A 260 0.42 -2.01 -0.23
CA SER A 260 1.36 -1.00 0.25
C SER A 260 2.14 -1.60 1.40
N GLY A 261 3.35 -1.14 1.63
CA GLY A 261 4.16 -1.73 2.70
C GLY A 261 5.32 -0.85 3.14
N ALA A 262 6.11 -1.41 4.05
CA ALA A 262 7.26 -0.78 4.66
C ALA A 262 8.52 -1.63 4.52
N VAL A 263 9.65 -0.94 4.40
CA VAL A 263 11.01 -1.50 4.50
C VAL A 263 11.73 -0.69 5.57
N VAL A 264 12.34 -1.35 6.56
CA VAL A 264 13.26 -0.70 7.49
C VAL A 264 14.61 -0.54 6.79
N ALA A 265 15.11 0.69 6.74
CA ALA A 265 16.33 0.99 6.02
C ALA A 265 17.55 0.29 6.64
N LYS A 266 18.48 -0.16 5.80
CA LYS A 266 19.67 -0.94 6.21
C LYS A 266 20.54 -0.23 7.25
N TYR A 267 20.61 1.06 7.18
CA TYR A 267 21.41 1.90 8.06
C TYR A 267 20.55 2.86 8.89
N ALA A 268 19.31 2.45 9.18
CA ALA A 268 18.35 3.25 9.96
C ALA A 268 19.00 3.76 11.26
N PRO A 269 19.17 5.10 11.43
CA PRO A 269 19.74 5.64 12.65
C PRO A 269 18.87 5.40 13.89
N HIS A 270 17.54 5.23 13.69
CA HIS A 270 16.58 5.02 14.77
C HIS A 270 15.81 3.69 14.56
N GLN A 271 16.56 2.57 14.37
CA GLN A 271 15.97 1.27 14.04
C GLN A 271 14.86 0.83 14.98
N GLU A 272 15.02 0.99 16.31
CA GLU A 272 13.99 0.61 17.27
C GLU A 272 12.69 1.40 17.08
N ASN A 273 12.78 2.70 16.80
CA ASN A 273 11.61 3.53 16.51
C ASN A 273 10.98 3.18 15.16
N ALA A 274 11.80 2.80 14.17
CA ALA A 274 11.34 2.32 12.89
C ALA A 274 10.50 1.04 13.03
N VAL A 275 10.98 0.07 13.83
CA VAL A 275 10.23 -1.18 14.10
C VAL A 275 8.93 -0.86 14.82
N LYS A 276 8.95 -0.03 15.89
CA LYS A 276 7.73 0.40 16.60
C LYS A 276 6.70 1.05 15.67
N LEU A 277 7.16 1.86 14.70
CA LEU A 277 6.26 2.46 13.72
C LEU A 277 5.62 1.41 12.83
N VAL A 278 6.39 0.44 12.31
CA VAL A 278 5.84 -0.61 11.44
C VAL A 278 4.88 -1.50 12.23
N GLU A 279 5.19 -1.82 13.50
CA GLU A 279 4.31 -2.56 14.41
C GLU A 279 3.00 -1.79 14.68
N PHE A 280 3.07 -0.48 14.93
CA PHE A 280 1.87 0.36 15.06
C PHE A 280 1.00 0.33 13.80
N LEU A 281 1.60 0.47 12.62
CA LEU A 281 0.88 0.43 11.35
C LEU A 281 0.26 -0.95 11.06
N ALA A 282 0.82 -2.02 11.62
CA ALA A 282 0.29 -3.38 11.54
C ALA A 282 -0.73 -3.72 12.64
N SER A 283 -0.80 -2.95 13.72
CA SER A 283 -1.72 -3.16 14.84
C SER A 283 -3.20 -3.01 14.44
N ASP A 284 -4.12 -3.50 15.27
CA ASP A 284 -5.57 -3.33 15.05
C ASP A 284 -5.92 -1.88 14.74
N LYS A 285 -5.42 -0.95 15.56
CA LYS A 285 -5.66 0.49 15.40
C LYS A 285 -5.13 1.04 14.08
N GLY A 286 -3.88 0.72 13.75
CA GLY A 286 -3.29 1.13 12.46
C GLY A 286 -4.07 0.59 11.27
N GLN A 287 -4.50 -0.66 11.33
CA GLN A 287 -5.26 -1.33 10.28
C GLN A 287 -6.69 -0.81 10.16
N GLU A 288 -7.37 -0.50 11.26
CA GLU A 288 -8.67 0.18 11.27
C GLU A 288 -8.57 1.57 10.64
N MET A 289 -7.55 2.35 11.01
CA MET A 289 -7.30 3.67 10.43
C MET A 289 -7.04 3.60 8.92
N TYR A 290 -6.30 2.61 8.44
CA TYR A 290 -6.13 2.39 6.99
C TYR A 290 -7.46 2.12 6.28
N ALA A 291 -8.34 1.31 6.88
CA ALA A 291 -9.65 1.02 6.32
C ALA A 291 -10.57 2.25 6.31
N GLU A 292 -10.52 3.08 7.34
CA GLU A 292 -11.39 4.26 7.48
C GLU A 292 -10.90 5.47 6.67
N VAL A 293 -9.60 5.80 6.79
CA VAL A 293 -9.03 7.02 6.19
C VAL A 293 -8.68 6.79 4.72
N ASN A 294 -8.11 5.63 4.39
CA ASN A 294 -7.60 5.35 3.06
C ASN A 294 -8.53 4.47 2.23
N HIS A 295 -9.58 3.92 2.84
CA HIS A 295 -10.51 2.99 2.17
C HIS A 295 -9.79 1.77 1.58
N GLU A 296 -8.68 1.35 2.20
CA GLU A 296 -7.91 0.15 1.82
C GLU A 296 -8.29 -1.03 2.69
N TYR A 297 -8.09 -2.24 2.18
CA TYR A 297 -8.34 -3.45 2.96
C TYR A 297 -7.17 -3.71 3.91
N PRO A 298 -7.43 -4.00 5.19
CA PRO A 298 -6.41 -4.46 6.12
C PRO A 298 -5.71 -5.73 5.63
N VAL A 299 -4.42 -5.88 5.94
CA VAL A 299 -3.71 -7.15 5.77
C VAL A 299 -3.96 -8.08 6.95
N LYS A 300 -4.13 -7.52 8.15
CA LYS A 300 -4.41 -8.27 9.37
C LYS A 300 -5.79 -8.90 9.32
N GLU A 301 -5.86 -10.19 9.66
CA GLU A 301 -7.13 -10.90 9.77
C GLU A 301 -7.95 -10.43 10.98
N GLY A 302 -9.26 -10.47 10.85
CA GLY A 302 -10.19 -10.10 11.93
C GLY A 302 -10.43 -8.61 12.12
N VAL A 303 -9.64 -7.73 11.48
CA VAL A 303 -9.87 -6.27 11.53
C VAL A 303 -11.10 -5.91 10.68
N SER A 304 -11.97 -5.11 11.27
CA SER A 304 -13.19 -4.68 10.58
C SER A 304 -12.87 -3.67 9.48
N TRP A 305 -13.47 -3.89 8.31
CA TRP A 305 -13.49 -2.90 7.24
C TRP A 305 -14.43 -1.75 7.60
N SER A 306 -14.17 -0.56 7.09
CA SER A 306 -15.10 0.54 7.23
C SER A 306 -16.47 0.21 6.59
N PRO A 307 -17.58 0.82 7.03
CA PRO A 307 -18.90 0.60 6.42
C PRO A 307 -18.90 0.86 4.91
N LEU A 308 -18.13 1.87 4.47
CA LEU A 308 -18.00 2.22 3.05
C LEU A 308 -17.31 1.10 2.27
N VAL A 309 -16.16 0.59 2.76
CA VAL A 309 -15.45 -0.52 2.10
C VAL A 309 -16.30 -1.79 2.08
N LYS A 310 -17.03 -2.08 3.17
CA LYS A 310 -17.98 -3.20 3.23
C LYS A 310 -19.10 -3.09 2.20
N SER A 311 -19.54 -1.88 1.89
CA SER A 311 -20.64 -1.66 0.93
C SER A 311 -20.28 -2.06 -0.51
N TRP A 312 -18.99 -2.22 -0.82
CA TRP A 312 -18.55 -2.67 -2.16
C TRP A 312 -18.68 -4.18 -2.36
N GLY A 313 -18.98 -4.94 -1.28
CA GLY A 313 -19.10 -6.39 -1.28
C GLY A 313 -17.78 -7.10 -1.01
N ASP A 314 -17.90 -8.40 -0.79
CA ASP A 314 -16.77 -9.29 -0.61
C ASP A 314 -16.21 -9.74 -1.96
N PHE A 315 -14.92 -10.04 -2.00
CA PHE A 315 -14.27 -10.60 -3.16
C PHE A 315 -13.23 -11.65 -2.75
N LYS A 316 -13.00 -12.59 -3.64
CA LYS A 316 -11.92 -13.56 -3.52
C LYS A 316 -10.64 -12.93 -4.07
N PRO A 317 -9.58 -12.75 -3.26
CA PRO A 317 -8.29 -12.31 -3.78
C PRO A 317 -7.64 -13.42 -4.60
N ASP A 318 -6.92 -13.04 -5.66
CA ASP A 318 -6.06 -13.94 -6.42
C ASP A 318 -4.93 -14.47 -5.50
N PRO A 319 -4.78 -15.80 -5.33
CA PRO A 319 -3.80 -16.39 -4.44
C PRO A 319 -2.36 -16.38 -4.97
N ILE A 320 -2.14 -15.83 -6.18
CA ILE A 320 -0.80 -15.75 -6.74
C ILE A 320 0.17 -15.01 -5.82
N SER A 321 1.39 -15.51 -5.71
CA SER A 321 2.40 -14.87 -4.89
C SER A 321 2.73 -13.46 -5.40
N LEU A 322 2.72 -12.49 -4.49
CA LEU A 322 3.14 -11.12 -4.81
C LEU A 322 4.59 -11.06 -5.31
N ASN A 323 5.48 -11.94 -4.83
CA ASN A 323 6.85 -12.04 -5.32
C ASN A 323 6.90 -12.54 -6.76
N GLU A 324 6.03 -13.48 -7.15
CA GLU A 324 5.91 -13.93 -8.54
C GLU A 324 5.44 -12.82 -9.47
N VAL A 325 4.41 -12.08 -9.05
CA VAL A 325 3.95 -10.87 -9.78
C VAL A 325 5.10 -9.87 -9.91
N ALA A 326 5.83 -9.60 -8.85
CA ALA A 326 6.96 -8.66 -8.88
C ALA A 326 8.07 -9.12 -9.84
N ALA A 327 8.41 -10.41 -9.87
CA ALA A 327 9.43 -10.96 -10.76
C ALA A 327 9.07 -10.83 -12.26
N LEU A 328 7.78 -10.79 -12.59
CA LEU A 328 7.29 -10.70 -13.96
C LEU A 328 7.08 -9.26 -14.45
N ARG A 329 7.24 -8.24 -13.58
CA ARG A 329 6.95 -6.83 -13.92
C ARG A 329 7.78 -6.29 -15.09
N LYS A 330 9.06 -6.69 -15.20
CA LYS A 330 9.91 -6.29 -16.32
C LYS A 330 9.32 -6.79 -17.64
N LYS A 331 8.95 -8.07 -17.71
CA LYS A 331 8.31 -8.66 -18.90
C LYS A 331 6.97 -7.98 -19.21
N ALA A 332 6.18 -7.69 -18.20
CA ALA A 332 4.92 -6.97 -18.36
C ALA A 332 5.12 -5.58 -18.98
N SER A 333 6.11 -4.82 -18.50
CA SER A 333 6.49 -3.53 -19.06
C SER A 333 6.97 -3.64 -20.52
N GLU A 334 7.80 -4.64 -20.83
CA GLU A 334 8.27 -4.92 -22.19
C GLU A 334 7.10 -5.26 -23.14
N LEU A 335 6.07 -5.98 -22.67
CA LEU A 335 4.87 -6.26 -23.46
C LEU A 335 4.03 -4.99 -23.73
N VAL A 336 3.93 -4.09 -22.75
CA VAL A 336 3.24 -2.79 -22.94
C VAL A 336 3.88 -2.01 -24.08
N ASP A 337 5.23 -1.94 -24.11
CA ASP A 337 5.98 -1.25 -25.17
C ASP A 337 5.85 -1.99 -26.51
N LYS A 338 6.02 -3.32 -26.52
CA LYS A 338 5.93 -4.15 -27.71
C LYS A 338 4.59 -4.02 -28.43
N VAL A 339 3.50 -3.98 -27.66
CA VAL A 339 2.13 -3.82 -28.19
C VAL A 339 1.85 -2.35 -28.56
N GLY A 340 2.64 -1.40 -28.03
CA GLY A 340 2.36 0.02 -28.15
C GLY A 340 1.05 0.37 -27.44
N PHE A 341 0.83 -0.19 -26.25
CA PHE A 341 -0.45 -0.06 -25.53
C PHE A 341 -0.80 1.41 -25.27
N ASP A 342 0.18 2.20 -24.89
CA ASP A 342 0.02 3.61 -24.56
C ASP A 342 -0.16 4.52 -25.79
N ASP A 343 -0.07 3.97 -27.02
CA ASP A 343 -0.46 4.72 -28.22
C ASP A 343 -1.97 4.84 -28.38
N GLY A 344 -2.73 4.02 -27.65
CA GLY A 344 -4.18 3.93 -27.75
C GLY A 344 -4.66 3.01 -28.87
N PRO A 345 -5.99 2.96 -29.12
CA PRO A 345 -6.56 2.10 -30.14
C PRO A 345 -6.05 2.52 -31.52
N SER A 346 -5.81 1.52 -32.39
CA SER A 346 -5.54 1.80 -33.80
C SER A 346 -6.81 2.35 -34.45
N SER A 347 -6.67 3.48 -35.14
CA SER A 347 -7.74 4.12 -35.91
C SER A 347 -8.24 3.23 -37.05
#